data_bd27d08060bb71925ac35bcac98b95dc
#
_entry.id   bd27d08060bb71925ac35bcac98b95dc
#
_cell.length_a   1.000
_cell.length_b   1.000
_cell.length_c   1.000
_cell.angle_alpha   90.00
_cell.angle_beta   90.00
_cell.angle_gamma   90.00
#
_symmetry.space_group_name_H-M   'P 1'
#
loop_
_entity.id
_entity.type
_entity.pdbx_description
1 polymer ?
#
loop_
_entity_poly.entity_id
_entity_poly.type
_entity_poly.pdbx_seq_one_letter_code
_entity_poly.pdbx_strand_id
1 'polypeptide(L)'
;MTGVHAAVGIAVIAANVLAGAWGGVAWLRRSPSIVFWYLLRAAQVIVVIQVALGLALILTGRQPPDELHFIYGIAPLVVSLVSEGMRVGAAQRELDELEDGRDLESLERSEQAVIARRVVRREMGVMTVGALLIVTLALRAAFGTA
;
A
#
# COMPACT_ATOMS: atom_id res chain seq x y z
N MET A 1 -4.27 -22.36 -14.46
CA MET A 1 -3.50 -21.49 -13.55
C MET A 1 -3.17 -20.12 -14.16
N THR A 2 -2.81 -20.00 -15.45
CA THR A 2 -2.57 -18.70 -16.12
C THR A 2 -3.78 -17.76 -16.10
N GLY A 3 -4.99 -18.28 -16.37
CA GLY A 3 -6.22 -17.48 -16.29
C GLY A 3 -6.50 -16.93 -14.89
N VAL A 4 -6.23 -17.72 -13.83
CA VAL A 4 -6.38 -17.28 -12.44
C VAL A 4 -5.36 -16.20 -12.12
N HIS A 5 -4.10 -16.36 -12.53
CA HIS A 5 -3.07 -15.35 -12.33
C HIS A 5 -3.44 -14.03 -13.01
N ALA A 6 -3.94 -14.07 -14.24
CA ALA A 6 -4.40 -12.89 -14.96
C ALA A 6 -5.60 -12.20 -14.26
N ALA A 7 -6.59 -12.98 -13.81
CA ALA A 7 -7.74 -12.45 -13.09
C ALA A 7 -7.36 -11.79 -11.76
N VAL A 8 -6.45 -12.41 -11.00
CA VAL A 8 -5.94 -11.82 -9.74
C VAL A 8 -5.09 -10.58 -10.04
N GLY A 9 -4.34 -10.54 -11.15
CA GLY A 9 -3.62 -9.35 -11.61
C GLY A 9 -4.56 -8.15 -11.86
N ILE A 10 -5.70 -8.38 -12.49
CA ILE A 10 -6.74 -7.35 -12.66
C ILE A 10 -7.29 -6.93 -11.29
N ALA A 11 -7.50 -7.87 -10.38
CA ALA A 11 -7.97 -7.57 -9.02
C ALA A 11 -6.94 -6.73 -8.24
N VAL A 12 -5.62 -6.95 -8.41
CA VAL A 12 -4.56 -6.09 -7.84
C VAL A 12 -4.75 -4.64 -8.30
N ILE A 13 -4.94 -4.42 -9.59
CA ILE A 13 -5.13 -3.08 -10.16
C ILE A 13 -6.40 -2.45 -9.56
N ALA A 14 -7.53 -3.13 -9.64
CA ALA A 14 -8.81 -2.60 -9.17
C ALA A 14 -8.79 -2.28 -7.66
N ALA A 15 -8.28 -3.19 -6.83
CA ALA A 15 -8.20 -2.99 -5.39
C ALA A 15 -7.31 -1.81 -5.00
N ASN A 16 -6.15 -1.66 -5.66
CA ASN A 16 -5.24 -0.55 -5.39
C ASN A 16 -5.76 0.79 -5.94
N VAL A 17 -6.48 0.80 -7.06
CA VAL A 17 -7.20 1.99 -7.55
C VAL A 17 -8.24 2.43 -6.52
N LEU A 18 -9.06 1.50 -6.00
CA LEU A 18 -10.08 1.81 -4.99
C LEU A 18 -9.43 2.33 -3.69
N ALA A 19 -8.39 1.66 -3.20
CA ALA A 19 -7.67 2.09 -2.00
C ALA A 19 -6.99 3.45 -2.22
N GLY A 20 -6.31 3.65 -3.34
CA GLY A 20 -5.62 4.89 -3.67
C GLY A 20 -6.58 6.07 -3.88
N ALA A 21 -7.68 5.87 -4.59
CA ALA A 21 -8.68 6.92 -4.83
C ALA A 21 -9.38 7.32 -3.52
N TRP A 22 -9.86 6.33 -2.75
CA TRP A 22 -10.51 6.59 -1.47
C TRP A 22 -9.55 7.23 -0.46
N GLY A 23 -8.33 6.69 -0.36
CA GLY A 23 -7.28 7.22 0.49
C GLY A 23 -6.90 8.65 0.11
N GLY A 24 -6.77 8.94 -1.18
CA GLY A 24 -6.50 10.28 -1.69
C GLY A 24 -7.58 11.29 -1.32
N VAL A 25 -8.86 10.93 -1.51
CA VAL A 25 -9.99 11.79 -1.12
C VAL A 25 -10.00 12.02 0.40
N ALA A 26 -9.84 10.98 1.21
CA ALA A 26 -9.83 11.09 2.67
C ALA A 26 -8.63 11.91 3.16
N TRP A 27 -7.46 11.73 2.56
CA TRP A 27 -6.25 12.48 2.88
C TRP A 27 -6.39 13.97 2.55
N LEU A 28 -6.89 14.30 1.36
CA LEU A 28 -7.15 15.69 0.95
C LEU A 28 -8.19 16.37 1.83
N ARG A 29 -9.23 15.64 2.24
CA ARG A 29 -10.26 16.12 3.16
C ARG A 29 -9.80 16.15 4.63
N ARG A 30 -8.57 15.72 4.92
CA ARG A 30 -8.02 15.64 6.27
C ARG A 30 -8.88 14.82 7.24
N SER A 31 -9.62 13.85 6.72
CA SER A 31 -10.56 13.02 7.47
C SER A 31 -10.03 11.59 7.58
N PRO A 32 -9.63 11.13 8.77
CA PRO A 32 -9.25 9.72 8.97
C PRO A 32 -10.39 8.80 8.54
N SER A 33 -10.04 7.73 7.80
CA SER A 33 -11.04 6.82 7.24
C SER A 33 -10.71 5.36 7.56
N ILE A 34 -11.59 4.72 8.30
CA ILE A 34 -11.52 3.28 8.59
C ILE A 34 -11.70 2.45 7.31
N VAL A 35 -12.57 2.91 6.40
CA VAL A 35 -12.83 2.25 5.10
C VAL A 35 -11.54 2.18 4.27
N PHE A 36 -10.73 3.23 4.29
CA PHE A 36 -9.43 3.23 3.62
C PHE A 36 -8.55 2.06 4.09
N TRP A 37 -8.46 1.84 5.39
CA TRP A 37 -7.63 0.78 5.96
C TRP A 37 -8.11 -0.61 5.57
N TYR A 38 -9.43 -0.85 5.51
CA TYR A 38 -9.97 -2.12 5.03
C TYR A 38 -9.67 -2.35 3.54
N LEU A 39 -9.88 -1.34 2.70
CA LEU A 39 -9.57 -1.42 1.27
C LEU A 39 -8.07 -1.67 1.04
N LEU A 40 -7.22 -0.97 1.78
CA LEU A 40 -5.77 -1.14 1.69
C LEU A 40 -5.34 -2.56 2.10
N ARG A 41 -5.84 -3.09 3.22
CA ARG A 41 -5.51 -4.46 3.66
C ARG A 41 -5.98 -5.50 2.67
N ALA A 42 -7.17 -5.35 2.11
CA ALA A 42 -7.65 -6.23 1.05
C ALA A 42 -6.73 -6.16 -0.18
N ALA A 43 -6.35 -4.96 -0.62
CA ALA A 43 -5.43 -4.78 -1.74
C ALA A 43 -4.06 -5.45 -1.49
N GLN A 44 -3.49 -5.29 -0.30
CA GLN A 44 -2.21 -5.92 0.09
C GLN A 44 -2.29 -7.45 0.07
N VAL A 45 -3.36 -8.03 0.59
CA VAL A 45 -3.59 -9.50 0.54
C VAL A 45 -3.65 -9.98 -0.91
N ILE A 46 -4.35 -9.26 -1.79
CA ILE A 46 -4.45 -9.61 -3.21
C ILE A 46 -3.08 -9.53 -3.88
N VAL A 47 -2.24 -8.54 -3.56
CA VAL A 47 -0.85 -8.44 -4.05
C VAL A 47 -0.03 -9.66 -3.63
N VAL A 48 -0.11 -10.08 -2.37
CA VAL A 48 0.59 -11.28 -1.87
C VAL A 48 0.14 -12.53 -2.63
N ILE A 49 -1.17 -12.71 -2.81
CA ILE A 49 -1.72 -13.84 -3.58
C ILE A 49 -1.21 -13.82 -5.01
N GLN A 50 -1.20 -12.67 -5.66
CA GLN A 50 -0.71 -12.50 -7.03
C GLN A 50 0.74 -12.93 -7.19
N VAL A 51 1.61 -12.47 -6.29
CA VAL A 51 3.03 -12.84 -6.29
C VAL A 51 3.21 -14.33 -6.04
N ALA A 52 2.48 -14.91 -5.06
CA ALA A 52 2.53 -16.34 -4.79
C ALA A 52 2.09 -17.19 -6.00
N LEU A 53 1.04 -16.77 -6.70
CA LEU A 53 0.59 -17.44 -7.94
C LEU A 53 1.64 -17.33 -9.05
N GLY A 54 2.29 -16.17 -9.19
CA GLY A 54 3.36 -15.96 -10.16
C GLY A 54 4.56 -16.86 -9.88
N LEU A 55 5.00 -16.95 -8.63
CA LEU A 55 6.08 -17.84 -8.21
C LEU A 55 5.72 -19.31 -8.42
N ALA A 56 4.49 -19.72 -8.09
CA ALA A 56 4.03 -21.09 -8.33
C ALA A 56 4.05 -21.45 -9.83
N LEU A 57 3.71 -20.51 -10.72
CA LEU A 57 3.81 -20.73 -12.16
C LEU A 57 5.25 -20.96 -12.61
N ILE A 58 6.21 -20.18 -12.10
CA ILE A 58 7.64 -20.35 -12.40
C ILE A 58 8.13 -21.70 -11.89
N LEU A 59 7.79 -22.09 -10.66
CA LEU A 59 8.18 -23.38 -10.07
C LEU A 59 7.60 -24.57 -10.83
N THR A 60 6.48 -24.39 -11.55
CA THR A 60 5.90 -25.42 -12.43
C THR A 60 6.47 -25.39 -13.86
N GLY A 61 7.57 -24.68 -14.09
CA GLY A 61 8.30 -24.63 -15.37
C GLY A 61 7.72 -23.65 -16.39
N ARG A 62 6.77 -22.80 -16.00
CA ARG A 62 6.26 -21.74 -16.88
C ARG A 62 7.19 -20.54 -16.82
N GLN A 63 7.58 -20.05 -17.98
CA GLN A 63 8.37 -18.84 -18.06
C GLN A 63 7.46 -17.60 -18.14
N PRO A 64 7.86 -16.46 -17.53
CA PRO A 64 7.18 -15.19 -17.74
C PRO A 64 7.27 -14.77 -19.21
N PRO A 65 6.35 -13.93 -19.70
CA PRO A 65 6.38 -13.43 -21.07
C PRO A 65 7.71 -12.73 -21.44
N ASP A 66 8.27 -12.00 -20.48
CA ASP A 66 9.55 -11.32 -20.56
C ASP A 66 10.15 -11.12 -19.16
N GLU A 67 11.41 -10.71 -19.06
CA GLU A 67 12.10 -10.44 -17.80
C GLU A 67 11.47 -9.27 -17.03
N LEU A 68 10.95 -8.27 -17.74
CA LEU A 68 10.31 -7.10 -17.14
C LEU A 68 9.00 -7.48 -16.44
N HIS A 69 8.26 -8.46 -16.97
CA HIS A 69 7.06 -8.98 -16.32
C HIS A 69 7.35 -9.51 -14.91
N PHE A 70 8.47 -10.22 -14.75
CA PHE A 70 8.91 -10.72 -13.45
C PHE A 70 9.23 -9.57 -12.48
N ILE A 71 10.02 -8.59 -12.94
CA ILE A 71 10.42 -7.43 -12.13
C ILE A 71 9.19 -6.63 -11.70
N TYR A 72 8.33 -6.25 -12.64
CA TYR A 72 7.12 -5.48 -12.37
C TYR A 72 6.06 -6.30 -11.62
N GLY A 73 6.10 -7.62 -11.72
CA GLY A 73 5.23 -8.52 -10.96
C GLY A 73 5.56 -8.58 -9.47
N ILE A 74 6.85 -8.50 -9.10
CA ILE A 74 7.30 -8.49 -7.70
C ILE A 74 7.31 -7.08 -7.11
N ALA A 75 7.57 -6.05 -7.90
CA ALA A 75 7.67 -4.67 -7.44
C ALA A 75 6.48 -4.18 -6.60
N PRO A 76 5.21 -4.52 -6.89
CA PRO A 76 4.07 -4.20 -6.04
C PRO A 76 4.21 -4.69 -4.59
N LEU A 77 4.74 -5.89 -4.39
CA LEU A 77 4.99 -6.42 -3.05
C LEU A 77 6.08 -5.63 -2.33
N VAL A 78 7.17 -5.32 -3.02
CA VAL A 78 8.27 -4.51 -2.47
C VAL A 78 7.76 -3.12 -2.08
N VAL A 79 7.00 -2.45 -2.95
CA VAL A 79 6.39 -1.15 -2.65
C VAL A 79 5.46 -1.23 -1.44
N SER A 80 4.66 -2.29 -1.34
CA SER A 80 3.77 -2.50 -0.20
C SER A 80 4.55 -2.61 1.12
N LEU A 81 5.63 -3.40 1.15
CA LEU A 81 6.48 -3.57 2.34
C LEU A 81 7.23 -2.28 2.70
N VAL A 82 7.80 -1.59 1.70
CA VAL A 82 8.49 -0.30 1.92
C VAL A 82 7.50 0.75 2.45
N SER A 83 6.29 0.81 1.90
CA SER A 83 5.25 1.74 2.37
C SER A 83 4.85 1.47 3.82
N GLU A 84 4.76 0.19 4.23
CA GLU A 84 4.49 -0.16 5.65
C GLU A 84 5.65 0.31 6.56
N GLY A 85 6.89 0.12 6.16
CA GLY A 85 8.05 0.65 6.90
C GLY A 85 8.04 2.18 6.99
N MET A 86 7.75 2.86 5.89
CA MET A 86 7.65 4.33 5.86
C MET A 86 6.49 4.85 6.72
N ARG A 87 5.37 4.12 6.77
CA ARG A 87 4.22 4.44 7.61
C ARG A 87 4.63 4.47 9.09
N VAL A 88 5.32 3.44 9.56
CA VAL A 88 5.83 3.37 10.94
C VAL A 88 6.79 4.53 11.22
N GLY A 89 7.71 4.80 10.32
CA GLY A 89 8.65 5.93 10.45
C GLY A 89 7.95 7.30 10.42
N ALA A 90 6.85 7.44 9.68
CA ALA A 90 6.07 8.68 9.66
C ALA A 90 5.31 8.91 10.99
N ALA A 91 4.80 7.84 11.60
CA ALA A 91 4.20 7.89 12.94
C ALA A 91 5.25 8.28 13.99
N GLN A 92 6.42 7.64 13.94
CA GLN A 92 7.50 7.92 14.89
C GLN A 92 7.95 9.39 14.84
N ARG A 93 8.11 9.96 13.66
CA ARG A 93 8.49 11.38 13.50
C ARG A 93 7.49 12.34 14.15
N GLU A 94 6.18 12.07 14.06
CA GLU A 94 5.17 12.91 14.74
C GLU A 94 5.28 12.83 16.26
N LEU A 95 5.74 11.69 16.79
CA LEU A 95 5.95 11.51 18.21
C LEU A 95 7.27 12.17 18.66
N ASP A 96 8.31 12.09 17.86
CA ASP A 96 9.61 12.71 18.12
C ASP A 96 9.54 14.25 18.05
N GLU A 97 8.59 14.81 17.24
CA GLU A 97 8.31 16.24 17.17
C GLU A 97 7.56 16.79 18.42
N LEU A 98 7.14 15.92 19.34
CA LEU A 98 6.68 16.34 20.67
C LEU A 98 7.89 16.85 21.46
N GLU A 99 8.04 18.19 21.47
CA GLU A 99 9.16 18.86 22.09
C GLU A 99 9.40 18.43 23.54
N ASP A 100 10.69 18.24 23.85
CA ASP A 100 11.27 18.22 25.20
C ASP A 100 10.70 17.22 26.21
N GLY A 101 10.76 15.91 25.86
CA GLY A 101 10.55 14.87 26.89
C GLY A 101 9.18 14.85 27.52
N ARG A 102 8.18 15.49 26.89
CA ARG A 102 6.78 15.34 27.27
C ARG A 102 6.30 13.98 26.79
N ASP A 103 5.97 13.14 27.75
CA ASP A 103 5.34 11.87 27.49
C ASP A 103 3.90 12.12 26.99
N LEU A 104 3.47 11.39 25.94
CA LEU A 104 2.11 11.48 25.41
C LEU A 104 1.05 11.33 26.50
N GLU A 105 1.35 10.52 27.53
CA GLU A 105 0.48 10.29 28.68
C GLU A 105 0.32 11.54 29.58
N SER A 106 1.28 12.48 29.51
CA SER A 106 1.23 13.74 30.29
C SER A 106 0.40 14.84 29.65
N LEU A 107 -0.02 14.66 28.38
CA LEU A 107 -0.79 15.65 27.64
C LEU A 107 -2.30 15.53 27.92
N GLU A 108 -3.01 16.64 27.76
CA GLU A 108 -4.47 16.61 27.83
C GLU A 108 -5.08 15.77 26.69
N ARG A 109 -6.22 15.15 26.94
CA ARG A 109 -6.91 14.30 25.95
C ARG A 109 -7.19 15.00 24.62
N SER A 110 -7.42 16.30 24.66
CA SER A 110 -7.61 17.14 23.47
C SER A 110 -6.35 17.21 22.63
N GLU A 111 -5.18 17.37 23.24
CA GLU A 111 -3.87 17.43 22.59
C GLU A 111 -3.49 16.04 22.02
N GLN A 112 -3.68 14.98 22.81
CA GLN A 112 -3.50 13.60 22.35
C GLN A 112 -4.32 13.29 21.08
N ALA A 113 -5.59 13.75 21.03
CA ALA A 113 -6.45 13.55 19.87
C ALA A 113 -5.95 14.31 18.62
N VAL A 114 -5.38 15.50 18.79
CA VAL A 114 -4.79 16.26 17.67
C VAL A 114 -3.57 15.54 17.10
N ILE A 115 -2.68 15.05 17.98
CA ILE A 115 -1.49 14.30 17.59
C ILE A 115 -1.89 13.02 16.87
N ALA A 116 -2.80 12.23 17.45
CA ALA A 116 -3.29 11.00 16.85
C ALA A 116 -3.87 11.22 15.43
N ARG A 117 -4.64 12.29 15.22
CA ARG A 117 -5.16 12.65 13.89
C ARG A 117 -4.04 13.01 12.91
N ARG A 118 -2.99 13.66 13.36
CA ARG A 118 -1.83 14.04 12.55
C ARG A 118 -1.06 12.79 12.13
N VAL A 119 -0.78 11.87 13.05
CA VAL A 119 -0.16 10.58 12.79
C VAL A 119 -0.95 9.81 11.73
N VAL A 120 -2.24 9.55 11.98
CA VAL A 120 -3.10 8.80 11.05
C VAL A 120 -3.13 9.45 9.67
N ARG A 121 -3.16 10.77 9.60
CA ARG A 121 -3.16 11.49 8.32
C ARG A 121 -1.84 11.31 7.55
N ARG A 122 -0.68 11.36 8.22
CA ARG A 122 0.62 11.09 7.58
C ARG A 122 0.69 9.65 7.09
N GLU A 123 0.29 8.69 7.93
CA GLU A 123 0.22 7.28 7.56
C GLU A 123 -0.65 7.06 6.32
N MET A 124 -1.86 7.64 6.29
CA MET A 124 -2.76 7.54 5.13
C MET A 124 -2.12 8.11 3.86
N GLY A 125 -1.39 9.23 3.96
CA GLY A 125 -0.69 9.82 2.82
C GLY A 125 0.35 8.87 2.23
N VAL A 126 1.22 8.31 3.07
CA VAL A 126 2.24 7.33 2.64
C VAL A 126 1.60 6.13 1.96
N MET A 127 0.58 5.54 2.59
CA MET A 127 -0.07 4.32 2.08
C MET A 127 -0.89 4.59 0.81
N THR A 128 -1.48 5.77 0.67
CA THR A 128 -2.17 6.20 -0.55
C THR A 128 -1.21 6.30 -1.73
N VAL A 129 -0.05 6.94 -1.53
CA VAL A 129 0.99 7.03 -2.56
C VAL A 129 1.50 5.64 -2.93
N GLY A 130 1.74 4.78 -1.95
CA GLY A 130 2.14 3.39 -2.18
C GLY A 130 1.11 2.62 -3.02
N ALA A 131 -0.18 2.72 -2.70
CA ALA A 131 -1.25 2.08 -3.48
C ALA A 131 -1.29 2.58 -4.94
N LEU A 132 -1.13 3.87 -5.18
CA LEU A 132 -1.10 4.44 -6.54
C LEU A 132 0.15 4.02 -7.32
N LEU A 133 1.31 3.91 -6.68
CA LEU A 133 2.52 3.36 -7.29
C LEU A 133 2.32 1.89 -7.70
N ILE A 134 1.67 1.10 -6.85
CA ILE A 134 1.33 -0.30 -7.17
C ILE A 134 0.45 -0.38 -8.42
N VAL A 135 -0.51 0.53 -8.60
CA VAL A 135 -1.34 0.59 -9.82
C VAL A 135 -0.46 0.76 -11.07
N THR A 136 0.47 1.71 -11.06
CA THR A 136 1.34 1.96 -12.22
C THR A 136 2.22 0.76 -12.55
N LEU A 137 2.79 0.10 -11.53
CA LEU A 137 3.63 -1.09 -11.70
C LEU A 137 2.82 -2.29 -12.19
N ALA A 138 1.63 -2.51 -11.64
CA ALA A 138 0.74 -3.60 -12.03
C ALA A 138 0.20 -3.40 -13.47
N LEU A 139 -0.13 -2.17 -13.86
CA LEU A 139 -0.48 -1.84 -15.25
C LEU A 139 0.69 -2.13 -16.20
N ARG A 140 1.92 -1.77 -15.81
CA ARG A 140 3.11 -2.06 -16.63
C ARG A 140 3.34 -3.57 -16.76
N ALA A 141 3.14 -4.34 -15.68
CA ALA A 141 3.23 -5.80 -15.72
C ALA A 141 2.15 -6.44 -16.61
N ALA A 142 0.92 -5.88 -16.59
CA ALA A 142 -0.21 -6.44 -17.32
C ALA A 142 -0.22 -6.11 -18.82
N PHE A 143 0.20 -4.89 -19.19
CA PHE A 143 0.04 -4.34 -20.54
C PHE A 143 1.36 -3.90 -21.18
N GLY A 144 2.46 -4.00 -20.49
CA GLY A 144 3.76 -3.55 -20.96
C GLY A 144 4.48 -4.54 -21.84
N THR A 145 3.84 -5.05 -22.88
CA THR A 145 4.56 -5.73 -23.96
C THR A 145 5.35 -4.69 -24.74
N ALA A 146 6.67 -4.83 -24.72
CA ALA A 146 7.56 -4.04 -25.56
C ALA A 146 7.36 -4.39 -27.02
#